data_e54d1098c7eb599cc302b852887ba589
#
_entry.id   e54d1098c7eb599cc302b852887ba589
#
_cell.length_a   1.000
_cell.length_b   1.000
_cell.length_c   1.000
_cell.angle_alpha   90.00
_cell.angle_beta   90.00
_cell.angle_gamma   90.00
#
_symmetry.space_group_name_H-M   'P 1'
#
loop_
_entity.id
_entity.type
_entity.pdbx_description
1 polymer ?
#
loop_
_entity_poly.entity_id
_entity_poly.type
_entity_poly.pdbx_seq_one_letter_code
_entity_poly.pdbx_strand_id
1 'polypeptide(L)'
;MLFKIGRKLSTSGAISSIYEIYNPPITIKILFFVIGFSFNNKKNNNNLPPGAKLCNALQGMGTTFIKLGQFLATRPDIIGEDIAKELEKLQDKLPPFQMEEAKNILRKELEKENFDKITNFSDSIAAASIAQVHFATINGSDEKKEVAIKILRPNIEKIFNEELDALMLLAYIVESLIKKTKRLKLVEVVQPVSYTHLRAHE
;
A
#
# COMPACT_ATOMS: atom_id res chain seq x y z
N MET A 1 -4.71 17.07 -1.05
CA MET A 1 -4.19 15.71 -1.25
C MET A 1 -2.70 15.63 -0.92
N LEU A 2 -1.80 16.32 -1.61
CA LEU A 2 -0.36 16.40 -1.34
C LEU A 2 0.00 16.70 0.12
N PHE A 3 -0.68 17.66 0.76
CA PHE A 3 -0.46 18.00 2.17
C PHE A 3 -0.74 16.84 3.14
N LYS A 4 -1.79 16.04 2.88
CA LYS A 4 -2.10 14.86 3.71
C LYS A 4 -1.01 13.80 3.60
N ILE A 5 -0.52 13.57 2.39
CA ILE A 5 0.52 12.58 2.11
C ILE A 5 1.85 13.07 2.64
N GLY A 6 2.19 14.34 2.39
CA GLY A 6 3.36 14.97 2.95
C GLY A 6 3.41 14.85 4.48
N ARG A 7 2.31 15.15 5.15
CA ARG A 7 2.19 14.98 6.59
C ARG A 7 2.36 13.53 7.04
N LYS A 8 1.77 12.58 6.30
CA LYS A 8 1.88 11.14 6.58
C LYS A 8 3.32 10.64 6.42
N LEU A 9 4.00 11.05 5.33
CA LEU A 9 5.44 10.78 5.10
C LEU A 9 6.35 11.39 6.18
N SER A 10 6.04 12.61 6.62
CA SER A 10 6.81 13.27 7.69
C SER A 10 6.60 12.58 9.05
N THR A 11 5.36 12.24 9.39
CA THR A 11 5.05 11.62 10.69
C THR A 11 5.47 10.14 10.77
N SER A 12 5.55 9.44 9.63
CA SER A 12 6.00 8.04 9.58
C SER A 12 7.52 7.87 9.72
N GLY A 13 8.30 8.94 9.59
CA GLY A 13 9.77 8.87 9.59
C GLY A 13 10.39 8.43 8.25
N ALA A 14 9.60 8.24 7.19
CA ALA A 14 10.10 7.85 5.87
C ALA A 14 11.11 8.86 5.32
N ILE A 15 10.83 10.15 5.51
CA ILE A 15 11.71 11.22 5.02
C ILE A 15 13.04 11.22 5.76
N SER A 16 13.04 11.09 7.08
CA SER A 16 14.29 11.03 7.85
C SER A 16 15.15 9.84 7.42
N SER A 17 14.52 8.69 7.15
CA SER A 17 15.23 7.51 6.65
C SER A 17 15.82 7.74 5.26
N ILE A 18 15.08 8.37 4.34
CA ILE A 18 15.57 8.73 3.00
C ILE A 18 16.75 9.73 3.10
N TYR A 19 16.71 10.67 4.05
CA TYR A 19 17.81 11.62 4.28
C TYR A 19 19.07 10.93 4.78
N GLU A 20 18.94 9.98 5.70
CA GLU A 20 20.07 9.19 6.20
C GLU A 20 20.70 8.34 5.09
N ILE A 21 19.88 7.80 4.17
CA ILE A 21 20.32 6.90 3.09
C ILE A 21 20.95 7.67 1.93
N TYR A 22 20.32 8.75 1.46
CA TYR A 22 20.68 9.38 0.18
C TYR A 22 21.22 10.80 0.26
N ASN A 23 21.20 11.44 1.44
CA ASN A 23 21.58 12.85 1.63
C ASN A 23 21.13 13.75 0.45
N PRO A 24 19.82 13.97 0.27
CA PRO A 24 19.30 14.59 -0.93
C PRO A 24 19.79 16.03 -1.12
N PRO A 25 19.90 16.50 -2.37
CA PRO A 25 20.35 17.86 -2.66
C PRO A 25 19.40 18.90 -2.06
N ILE A 26 19.95 20.11 -1.82
CA ILE A 26 19.25 21.20 -1.11
C ILE A 26 17.92 21.57 -1.76
N THR A 27 17.80 21.42 -3.08
CA THR A 27 16.56 21.67 -3.83
C THR A 27 15.41 20.77 -3.40
N ILE A 28 15.70 19.50 -3.10
CA ILE A 28 14.71 18.55 -2.56
C ILE A 28 14.38 18.85 -1.11
N LYS A 29 15.38 19.28 -0.32
CA LYS A 29 15.16 19.73 1.05
C LYS A 29 14.18 20.90 1.09
N ILE A 30 14.37 21.89 0.23
CA ILE A 30 13.49 23.05 0.09
C ILE A 30 12.09 22.62 -0.39
N LEU A 31 12.00 21.76 -1.38
CA LEU A 31 10.72 21.25 -1.88
C LEU A 31 9.91 20.56 -0.78
N PHE A 32 10.52 19.67 -0.02
CA PHE A 32 9.88 19.03 1.11
C PHE A 32 9.45 20.02 2.19
N PHE A 33 10.24 21.04 2.45
CA PHE A 33 9.87 22.11 3.37
C PHE A 33 8.64 22.90 2.87
N VAL A 34 8.59 23.27 1.60
CA VAL A 34 7.46 24.01 0.98
C VAL A 34 6.17 23.19 0.95
N ILE A 35 6.25 21.86 0.74
CA ILE A 35 5.08 20.97 0.74
C ILE A 35 4.54 20.72 2.17
N GLY A 36 5.15 21.34 3.21
CA GLY A 36 4.70 21.21 4.60
C GLY A 36 5.22 19.95 5.28
N PHE A 37 6.31 19.40 4.76
CA PHE A 37 7.09 18.39 5.46
C PHE A 37 7.82 19.06 6.62
N SER A 38 7.15 19.17 7.74
CA SER A 38 7.81 19.58 8.97
C SER A 38 8.83 18.51 9.37
N PHE A 39 10.09 18.91 9.44
CA PHE A 39 11.18 18.09 9.97
C PHE A 39 11.06 17.90 11.49
N ASN A 40 9.86 17.66 11.99
CA ASN A 40 9.69 17.39 13.39
C ASN A 40 10.16 15.95 13.65
N ASN A 41 11.44 15.86 13.95
CA ASN A 41 12.13 14.68 14.45
C ASN A 41 11.47 14.26 15.78
N LYS A 42 10.33 13.59 15.71
CA LYS A 42 9.89 12.83 16.87
C LYS A 42 10.92 11.73 17.06
N LYS A 43 11.76 11.95 18.07
CA LYS A 43 12.76 11.04 18.64
C LYS A 43 12.13 9.69 19.04
N ASN A 44 11.71 8.88 18.07
CA ASN A 44 11.33 7.51 18.33
C ASN A 44 12.08 6.59 17.36
N ASN A 45 13.00 5.82 17.89
CA ASN A 45 13.83 4.79 17.27
C ASN A 45 15.21 5.22 16.76
N ASN A 46 15.96 5.98 17.53
CA ASN A 46 17.34 6.35 17.19
C ASN A 46 18.32 5.16 17.03
N ASN A 47 17.92 3.94 17.40
CA ASN A 47 18.81 2.76 17.38
C ASN A 47 18.53 1.78 16.22
N LEU A 48 17.56 2.05 15.35
CA LEU A 48 17.28 1.18 14.22
C LEU A 48 18.12 1.57 12.99
N PRO A 49 18.60 0.61 12.19
CA PRO A 49 19.25 0.89 10.93
C PRO A 49 18.30 1.61 9.97
N PRO A 50 18.84 2.43 9.03
CA PRO A 50 18.02 3.24 8.12
C PRO A 50 16.98 2.43 7.31
N GLY A 51 17.34 1.22 6.88
CA GLY A 51 16.42 0.31 6.17
C GLY A 51 15.24 -0.13 7.03
N ALA A 52 15.47 -0.44 8.31
CA ALA A 52 14.39 -0.81 9.23
C ALA A 52 13.46 0.38 9.54
N LYS A 53 14.00 1.60 9.66
CA LYS A 53 13.19 2.81 9.78
C LYS A 53 12.31 3.02 8.55
N LEU A 54 12.88 2.83 7.35
CA LEU A 54 12.13 2.93 6.10
C LEU A 54 11.04 1.87 6.01
N CYS A 55 11.33 0.61 6.36
CA CYS A 55 10.37 -0.48 6.40
C CYS A 55 9.17 -0.13 7.31
N ASN A 56 9.43 0.28 8.54
CA ASN A 56 8.39 0.68 9.49
C ASN A 56 7.56 1.88 8.98
N ALA A 57 8.21 2.82 8.33
CA ALA A 57 7.55 3.98 7.76
C ALA A 57 6.59 3.59 6.63
N LEU A 58 7.05 2.77 5.67
CA LEU A 58 6.22 2.29 4.57
C LEU A 58 5.03 1.46 5.07
N GLN A 59 5.26 0.61 6.09
CA GLN A 59 4.19 -0.17 6.70
C GLN A 59 3.10 0.70 7.33
N GLY A 60 3.47 1.82 7.96
CA GLY A 60 2.54 2.79 8.54
C GLY A 60 1.82 3.68 7.52
N MET A 61 2.30 3.74 6.28
CA MET A 61 1.75 4.62 5.25
C MET A 61 0.55 4.07 4.49
N GLY A 62 0.37 2.76 4.49
CA GLY A 62 -0.76 2.10 3.84
C GLY A 62 -0.33 1.12 2.75
N THR A 63 -1.35 0.51 2.13
CA THR A 63 -1.21 -0.63 1.23
C THR A 63 -0.32 -0.38 0.02
N THR A 64 -0.49 0.74 -0.65
CA THR A 64 0.29 1.11 -1.84
C THR A 64 1.77 1.27 -1.51
N PHE A 65 2.09 1.84 -0.34
CA PHE A 65 3.48 2.00 0.10
C PHE A 65 4.11 0.67 0.54
N ILE A 66 3.32 -0.23 1.13
CA ILE A 66 3.77 -1.61 1.39
C ILE A 66 4.12 -2.30 0.08
N LYS A 67 3.26 -2.22 -0.93
CA LYS A 67 3.51 -2.80 -2.26
C LYS A 67 4.73 -2.18 -2.96
N LEU A 68 4.88 -0.86 -2.86
CA LEU A 68 6.09 -0.20 -3.35
C LEU A 68 7.34 -0.72 -2.64
N GLY A 69 7.32 -0.85 -1.32
CA GLY A 69 8.44 -1.38 -0.55
C GLY A 69 8.75 -2.83 -0.91
N GLN A 70 7.74 -3.68 -1.09
CA GLN A 70 7.91 -5.05 -1.57
C GLN A 70 8.53 -5.10 -2.96
N PHE A 71 8.09 -4.22 -3.88
CA PHE A 71 8.70 -4.09 -5.20
C PHE A 71 10.17 -3.66 -5.09
N LEU A 72 10.46 -2.64 -4.29
CA LEU A 72 11.83 -2.16 -4.08
C LEU A 72 12.73 -3.25 -3.47
N ALA A 73 12.21 -4.09 -2.58
CA ALA A 73 12.94 -5.23 -2.02
C ALA A 73 13.47 -6.19 -3.10
N THR A 74 12.78 -6.31 -4.24
CA THR A 74 13.23 -7.12 -5.38
C THR A 74 14.30 -6.41 -6.24
N ARG A 75 14.65 -5.17 -5.92
CA ARG A 75 15.54 -4.33 -6.72
C ARG A 75 16.73 -3.79 -5.88
N PRO A 76 17.59 -4.69 -5.35
CA PRO A 76 18.77 -4.27 -4.60
C PRO A 76 19.75 -3.42 -5.43
N ASP A 77 19.69 -3.52 -6.76
CA ASP A 77 20.43 -2.67 -7.68
C ASP A 77 20.07 -1.17 -7.57
N ILE A 78 18.85 -0.86 -7.10
CA ILE A 78 18.36 0.51 -6.93
C ILE A 78 18.63 1.03 -5.52
N ILE A 79 18.31 0.23 -4.50
CA ILE A 79 18.26 0.69 -3.10
C ILE A 79 19.42 0.17 -2.23
N GLY A 80 20.23 -0.76 -2.73
CA GLY A 80 21.27 -1.45 -1.99
C GLY A 80 20.76 -2.68 -1.23
N GLU A 81 21.65 -3.66 -1.04
CA GLU A 81 21.30 -4.95 -0.45
C GLU A 81 20.77 -4.84 0.99
N ASP A 82 21.37 -3.97 1.82
CA ASP A 82 21.00 -3.83 3.23
C ASP A 82 19.57 -3.31 3.38
N ILE A 83 19.17 -2.36 2.54
CA ILE A 83 17.82 -1.82 2.54
C ILE A 83 16.84 -2.84 1.98
N ALA A 84 17.20 -3.52 0.88
CA ALA A 84 16.37 -4.55 0.28
C ALA A 84 15.99 -5.65 1.28
N LYS A 85 16.96 -6.18 2.03
CA LYS A 85 16.74 -7.17 3.10
C LYS A 85 15.78 -6.68 4.20
N GLU A 86 15.86 -5.40 4.56
CA GLU A 86 14.92 -4.85 5.54
C GLU A 86 13.50 -4.70 4.97
N LEU A 87 13.37 -4.34 3.68
CA LEU A 87 12.09 -4.22 3.01
C LEU A 87 11.42 -5.57 2.69
N GLU A 88 12.17 -6.67 2.59
CA GLU A 88 11.61 -8.03 2.50
C GLU A 88 10.73 -8.39 3.71
N LYS A 89 10.94 -7.73 4.85
CA LYS A 89 10.13 -7.92 6.06
C LYS A 89 8.73 -7.30 5.95
N LEU A 90 8.46 -6.49 4.92
CA LEU A 90 7.16 -5.88 4.71
C LEU A 90 6.09 -6.94 4.49
N GLN A 91 5.15 -7.02 5.42
CA GLN A 91 4.05 -7.97 5.37
C GLN A 91 2.78 -7.30 4.87
N ASP A 92 2.11 -7.97 3.95
CA ASP A 92 0.83 -7.55 3.38
C ASP A 92 -0.36 -8.04 4.22
N LYS A 93 -0.13 -8.31 5.52
CA LYS A 93 -1.13 -8.81 6.45
C LYS A 93 -1.72 -7.65 7.24
N LEU A 94 -2.95 -7.29 6.92
CA LEU A 94 -3.76 -6.39 7.74
C LEU A 94 -4.78 -7.21 8.53
N PRO A 95 -5.20 -6.74 9.72
CA PRO A 95 -6.27 -7.39 10.44
C PRO A 95 -7.55 -7.45 9.60
N PRO A 96 -8.32 -8.52 9.69
CA PRO A 96 -9.60 -8.60 8.98
C PRO A 96 -10.53 -7.47 9.45
N PHE A 97 -11.36 -6.97 8.53
CA PHE A 97 -12.47 -6.11 8.90
C PHE A 97 -13.67 -6.95 9.39
N GLN A 98 -14.61 -6.32 10.06
CA GLN A 98 -15.68 -7.01 10.76
C GLN A 98 -16.56 -7.84 9.82
N MET A 99 -16.99 -9.02 10.29
CA MET A 99 -17.86 -9.92 9.52
C MET A 99 -19.14 -9.25 9.04
N GLU A 100 -19.74 -8.40 9.87
CA GLU A 100 -20.98 -7.69 9.50
C GLU A 100 -20.77 -6.73 8.34
N GLU A 101 -19.60 -6.08 8.29
CA GLU A 101 -19.21 -5.25 7.16
C GLU A 101 -19.02 -6.07 5.88
N ALA A 102 -18.40 -7.26 5.99
CA ALA A 102 -18.26 -8.19 4.88
C ALA A 102 -19.63 -8.63 4.31
N LYS A 103 -20.58 -8.99 5.18
CA LYS A 103 -21.93 -9.32 4.77
C LYS A 103 -22.67 -8.17 4.13
N ASN A 104 -22.47 -6.94 4.64
CA ASN A 104 -23.10 -5.75 4.06
C ASN A 104 -22.56 -5.43 2.66
N ILE A 105 -21.27 -5.68 2.40
CA ILE A 105 -20.70 -5.56 1.05
C ILE A 105 -21.35 -6.60 0.13
N LEU A 106 -21.42 -7.86 0.53
CA LEU A 106 -22.05 -8.91 -0.27
C LEU A 106 -23.52 -8.60 -0.59
N ARG A 107 -24.28 -8.07 0.38
CA ARG A 107 -25.68 -7.65 0.15
C ARG A 107 -25.83 -6.52 -0.86
N LYS A 108 -24.81 -5.66 -0.98
CA LYS A 108 -24.83 -4.54 -1.94
C LYS A 108 -24.41 -4.97 -3.34
N GLU A 109 -23.45 -5.89 -3.42
CA GLU A 109 -22.84 -6.31 -4.69
C GLU A 109 -23.61 -7.45 -5.37
N LEU A 110 -24.29 -8.28 -4.58
CA LEU A 110 -25.05 -9.41 -5.11
C LEU A 110 -26.55 -9.08 -5.17
N GLU A 111 -27.22 -9.60 -6.20
CA GLU A 111 -28.68 -9.66 -6.21
C GLU A 111 -29.19 -10.45 -4.99
N LYS A 112 -30.31 -10.04 -4.45
CA LYS A 112 -30.90 -10.63 -3.25
C LYS A 112 -31.02 -12.16 -3.34
N GLU A 113 -31.46 -12.67 -4.49
CA GLU A 113 -31.59 -14.11 -4.73
C GLU A 113 -30.25 -14.87 -4.59
N ASN A 114 -29.15 -14.28 -5.07
CA ASN A 114 -27.83 -14.87 -4.99
C ASN A 114 -27.25 -14.77 -3.57
N PHE A 115 -27.50 -13.66 -2.87
CA PHE A 115 -27.09 -13.50 -1.49
C PHE A 115 -27.81 -14.52 -0.57
N ASP A 116 -29.10 -14.75 -0.77
CA ASP A 116 -29.92 -15.67 0.04
C ASP A 116 -29.48 -17.16 -0.13
N LYS A 117 -28.80 -17.49 -1.24
CA LYS A 117 -28.21 -18.83 -1.46
C LYS A 117 -26.91 -19.05 -0.65
N ILE A 118 -26.29 -17.99 -0.09
CA ILE A 118 -25.05 -18.10 0.67
C ILE A 118 -25.36 -18.51 2.10
N THR A 119 -24.82 -19.65 2.52
CA THR A 119 -24.96 -20.19 3.87
C THR A 119 -23.59 -20.54 4.46
N ASN A 120 -23.53 -20.82 5.75
CA ASN A 120 -22.29 -21.19 6.44
C ASN A 120 -21.11 -20.22 6.20
N PHE A 121 -21.42 -18.90 6.17
CA PHE A 121 -20.41 -17.88 5.98
C PHE A 121 -19.46 -17.84 7.18
N SER A 122 -18.19 -18.21 6.97
CA SER A 122 -17.16 -18.33 8.02
C SER A 122 -16.57 -16.98 8.45
N ASP A 123 -15.85 -16.99 9.55
CA ASP A 123 -14.90 -15.94 9.85
C ASP A 123 -13.84 -15.82 8.74
N SER A 124 -13.13 -14.68 8.69
CA SER A 124 -12.06 -14.47 7.72
C SER A 124 -10.94 -15.50 7.92
N ILE A 125 -10.71 -16.31 6.90
CA ILE A 125 -9.62 -17.31 6.89
C ILE A 125 -8.29 -16.73 6.45
N ALA A 126 -8.32 -15.63 5.70
CA ALA A 126 -7.16 -14.89 5.27
C ALA A 126 -7.53 -13.42 5.06
N ALA A 127 -6.64 -12.52 5.48
CA ALA A 127 -6.78 -11.10 5.28
C ALA A 127 -5.49 -10.52 4.70
N ALA A 128 -5.63 -9.85 3.57
CA ALA A 128 -4.55 -9.16 2.88
C ALA A 128 -4.79 -7.64 2.87
N SER A 129 -3.90 -6.91 2.24
CA SER A 129 -3.96 -5.45 2.17
C SER A 129 -5.22 -4.91 1.49
N ILE A 130 -5.71 -5.60 0.45
CA ILE A 130 -6.83 -5.13 -0.39
C ILE A 130 -8.12 -5.92 -0.19
N ALA A 131 -8.07 -7.12 0.39
CA ALA A 131 -9.21 -8.04 0.49
C ALA A 131 -9.07 -8.98 1.68
N GLN A 132 -10.16 -9.61 2.05
CA GLN A 132 -10.18 -10.80 2.90
C GLN A 132 -10.96 -11.92 2.25
N VAL A 133 -10.73 -13.16 2.71
CA VAL A 133 -11.34 -14.37 2.17
C VAL A 133 -12.14 -15.06 3.27
N HIS A 134 -13.32 -15.53 2.92
CA HIS A 134 -14.21 -16.29 3.76
C HIS A 134 -14.59 -17.60 3.06
N PHE A 135 -14.79 -18.67 3.81
CA PHE A 135 -15.49 -19.83 3.28
C PHE A 135 -16.99 -19.64 3.40
N ALA A 136 -17.73 -20.17 2.44
CA ALA A 136 -19.19 -20.22 2.46
C ALA A 136 -19.70 -21.44 1.69
N THR A 137 -20.96 -21.75 1.89
CA THR A 137 -21.67 -22.75 1.11
C THR A 137 -22.71 -22.06 0.25
N ILE A 138 -22.74 -22.34 -1.04
CA ILE A 138 -23.80 -21.88 -1.95
C ILE A 138 -24.80 -23.03 -2.13
N ASN A 139 -26.05 -22.76 -1.79
CA ASN A 139 -27.15 -23.70 -2.05
C ASN A 139 -27.61 -23.53 -3.49
N GLY A 140 -27.23 -24.45 -4.38
CA GLY A 140 -27.77 -24.58 -5.72
C GLY A 140 -29.11 -25.35 -5.73
N SER A 141 -29.75 -25.48 -6.90
CA SER A 141 -30.99 -26.28 -7.08
C SER A 141 -30.77 -27.76 -6.78
N ASP A 142 -29.60 -28.31 -7.09
CA ASP A 142 -29.34 -29.76 -7.01
C ASP A 142 -28.18 -30.12 -6.08
N GLU A 143 -27.25 -29.18 -5.83
CA GLU A 143 -26.04 -29.43 -5.03
C GLU A 143 -25.67 -28.24 -4.16
N LYS A 144 -25.06 -28.56 -3.01
CA LYS A 144 -24.37 -27.57 -2.16
C LYS A 144 -22.92 -27.51 -2.58
N LYS A 145 -22.41 -26.30 -2.85
CA LYS A 145 -20.99 -26.08 -3.20
C LYS A 145 -20.29 -25.26 -2.13
N GLU A 146 -19.16 -25.76 -1.65
CA GLU A 146 -18.25 -24.99 -0.83
C GLU A 146 -17.44 -24.04 -1.71
N VAL A 147 -17.37 -22.77 -1.31
CA VAL A 147 -16.71 -21.71 -2.06
C VAL A 147 -15.84 -20.85 -1.14
N ALA A 148 -14.81 -20.26 -1.72
CA ALA A 148 -14.05 -19.20 -1.08
C ALA A 148 -14.49 -17.86 -1.69
N ILE A 149 -15.03 -16.97 -0.87
CA ILE A 149 -15.50 -15.65 -1.27
C ILE A 149 -14.44 -14.63 -0.91
N LYS A 150 -13.87 -13.97 -1.91
CA LYS A 150 -12.93 -12.87 -1.73
C LYS A 150 -13.70 -11.56 -1.73
N ILE A 151 -13.59 -10.81 -0.64
CA ILE A 151 -14.29 -9.54 -0.44
C ILE A 151 -13.25 -8.42 -0.35
N LEU A 152 -13.37 -7.43 -1.22
CA LEU A 152 -12.52 -6.25 -1.20
C LEU A 152 -12.79 -5.40 0.04
N ARG A 153 -11.75 -4.76 0.58
CA ARG A 153 -11.91 -3.81 1.68
C ARG A 153 -12.77 -2.63 1.25
N PRO A 154 -13.63 -2.12 2.14
CA PRO A 154 -14.46 -0.98 1.82
C PRO A 154 -13.61 0.23 1.40
N ASN A 155 -14.05 0.92 0.35
CA ASN A 155 -13.38 2.09 -0.23
C ASN A 155 -11.93 1.87 -0.69
N ILE A 156 -11.48 0.61 -0.86
CA ILE A 156 -10.09 0.30 -1.21
C ILE A 156 -9.69 0.92 -2.56
N GLU A 157 -10.57 0.92 -3.54
CA GLU A 157 -10.30 1.52 -4.86
C GLU A 157 -10.02 3.01 -4.76
N LYS A 158 -10.84 3.74 -3.98
CA LYS A 158 -10.63 5.16 -3.76
C LYS A 158 -9.32 5.44 -3.04
N ILE A 159 -9.05 4.70 -1.97
CA ILE A 159 -7.80 4.84 -1.19
C ILE A 159 -6.60 4.55 -2.09
N PHE A 160 -6.68 3.48 -2.87
CA PHE A 160 -5.62 3.06 -3.78
C PHE A 160 -5.34 4.11 -4.86
N ASN A 161 -6.37 4.63 -5.51
CA ASN A 161 -6.24 5.66 -6.53
C ASN A 161 -5.64 6.96 -5.94
N GLU A 162 -6.09 7.38 -4.77
CA GLU A 162 -5.53 8.56 -4.08
C GLU A 162 -4.05 8.36 -3.73
N GLU A 163 -3.67 7.18 -3.24
CA GLU A 163 -2.28 6.85 -2.89
C GLU A 163 -1.41 6.75 -4.15
N LEU A 164 -1.94 6.19 -5.23
CA LEU A 164 -1.24 6.04 -6.51
C LEU A 164 -0.96 7.39 -7.18
N ASP A 165 -1.96 8.26 -7.26
CA ASP A 165 -1.80 9.62 -7.81
C ASP A 165 -0.70 10.39 -7.08
N ALA A 166 -0.63 10.22 -5.77
CA ALA A 166 0.40 10.82 -4.95
C ALA A 166 1.78 10.24 -5.22
N LEU A 167 1.87 8.92 -5.41
CA LEU A 167 3.10 8.24 -5.73
C LEU A 167 3.62 8.66 -7.12
N MET A 168 2.72 8.76 -8.11
CA MET A 168 3.04 9.24 -9.45
C MET A 168 3.56 10.67 -9.41
N LEU A 169 2.93 11.55 -8.65
CA LEU A 169 3.37 12.93 -8.52
C LEU A 169 4.74 13.03 -7.84
N LEU A 170 4.98 12.21 -6.78
CA LEU A 170 6.31 12.14 -6.14
C LEU A 170 7.36 11.62 -7.11
N ALA A 171 7.07 10.58 -7.88
CA ALA A 171 7.98 10.04 -8.90
C ALA A 171 8.33 11.10 -9.94
N TYR A 172 7.34 11.81 -10.45
CA TYR A 172 7.53 12.90 -11.42
C TYR A 172 8.40 14.04 -10.86
N ILE A 173 8.14 14.48 -9.63
CA ILE A 173 8.92 15.52 -8.95
C ILE A 173 10.37 15.08 -8.78
N VAL A 174 10.60 13.86 -8.30
CA VAL A 174 11.94 13.32 -8.07
C VAL A 174 12.71 13.19 -9.37
N GLU A 175 12.10 12.68 -10.45
CA GLU A 175 12.75 12.60 -11.77
C GLU A 175 13.07 13.97 -12.36
N SER A 176 12.19 14.95 -12.15
CA SER A 176 12.38 16.32 -12.68
C SER A 176 13.52 17.05 -11.96
N LEU A 177 13.70 16.82 -10.66
CA LEU A 177 14.66 17.55 -9.84
C LEU A 177 16.02 16.86 -9.70
N ILE A 178 16.07 15.53 -9.81
CA ILE A 178 17.31 14.78 -9.62
C ILE A 178 17.74 14.15 -10.93
N LYS A 179 18.74 14.76 -11.59
CA LYS A 179 19.27 14.22 -12.85
C LYS A 179 19.73 12.75 -12.78
N LYS A 180 20.23 12.30 -11.63
CA LYS A 180 20.67 10.90 -11.41
C LYS A 180 19.52 9.91 -11.37
N THR A 181 18.34 10.32 -10.94
CA THR A 181 17.15 9.44 -10.85
C THR A 181 16.42 9.28 -12.18
N LYS A 182 16.70 10.12 -13.19
CA LYS A 182 16.16 9.93 -14.56
C LYS A 182 16.47 8.54 -15.12
N ARG A 183 17.61 7.96 -14.73
CA ARG A 183 17.99 6.60 -15.13
C ARG A 183 17.12 5.51 -14.48
N LEU A 184 16.51 5.80 -13.33
CA LEU A 184 15.68 4.87 -12.59
C LEU A 184 14.26 4.80 -13.14
N LYS A 185 13.85 5.79 -13.95
CA LYS A 185 12.53 5.83 -14.59
C LYS A 185 11.41 5.57 -13.57
N LEU A 186 11.42 6.31 -12.47
CA LEU A 186 10.50 6.09 -11.34
C LEU A 186 9.03 6.16 -11.76
N VAL A 187 8.71 7.04 -12.70
CA VAL A 187 7.36 7.13 -13.27
C VAL A 187 6.99 5.82 -13.98
N GLU A 188 7.90 5.25 -14.78
CA GLU A 188 7.67 3.95 -15.44
C GLU A 188 7.57 2.79 -14.44
N VAL A 189 8.22 2.89 -13.29
CA VAL A 189 8.15 1.89 -12.19
C VAL A 189 6.78 1.94 -11.49
N VAL A 190 6.23 3.13 -11.28
CA VAL A 190 4.93 3.31 -10.61
C VAL A 190 3.75 3.03 -11.54
N GLN A 191 3.89 3.31 -12.83
CA GLN A 191 2.83 3.16 -13.83
C GLN A 191 2.22 1.75 -13.94
N PRO A 192 2.99 0.63 -13.93
CA PRO A 192 2.41 -0.72 -13.97
C PRO A 192 1.55 -1.07 -12.76
N VAL A 193 1.82 -0.46 -11.59
CA VAL A 193 1.02 -0.66 -10.38
C VAL A 193 -0.41 -0.13 -10.60
N SER A 194 -0.57 0.91 -11.45
CA SER A 194 -1.88 1.49 -11.79
C SER A 194 -2.71 0.60 -12.73
N TYR A 195 -2.06 -0.06 -13.68
CA TYR A 195 -2.76 -0.88 -14.69
C TYR A 195 -3.14 -2.28 -14.22
N THR A 196 -2.35 -2.90 -13.35
CA THR A 196 -2.59 -4.26 -12.87
C THR A 196 -3.80 -4.36 -11.94
N HIS A 197 -4.16 -3.27 -11.26
CA HIS A 197 -5.33 -3.29 -10.37
C HIS A 197 -6.66 -2.99 -11.07
N LEU A 198 -6.66 -2.19 -12.15
CA LEU A 198 -7.87 -1.90 -12.92
C LEU A 198 -8.37 -3.11 -13.74
N ARG A 199 -7.46 -3.99 -14.18
CA ARG A 199 -7.82 -5.20 -14.95
C ARG A 199 -8.18 -6.43 -14.12
N ALA A 200 -7.91 -6.43 -12.82
CA ALA A 200 -8.26 -7.57 -11.95
C ALA A 200 -9.75 -7.56 -11.53
N HIS A 201 -10.54 -6.63 -12.02
CA HIS A 201 -11.95 -6.43 -11.69
C HIS A 201 -12.90 -6.57 -12.90
N GLU A 202 -12.39 -6.83 -14.11
CA GLU A 202 -13.15 -7.32 -15.26
C GLU A 202 -13.10 -8.87 -15.32
#